data_06cb06a9edcd58718df95d8d2a3904ce
#
_entry.id   06cb06a9edcd58718df95d8d2a3904ce
#
_cell.length_a   1.000
_cell.length_b   1.000
_cell.length_c   1.000
_cell.angle_alpha   90.00
_cell.angle_beta   90.00
_cell.angle_gamma   90.00
#
_symmetry.space_group_name_H-M   'P 1'
#
loop_
_entity.id
_entity.type
_entity.pdbx_description
1 polymer ?
#
loop_
_entity_poly.entity_id
_entity_poly.type
_entity_poly.pdbx_seq_one_letter_code
_entity_poly.pdbx_strand_id
1 'polypeptide(L)'
;MCLFMVGMLFSCGSLRKSSSSVRGNLSGKDPLTYEERRKFDYFFLEAVRLKEKGDLDAAFEMYSHCLQIHPTSAVTLFELAKFYMFLGQQQKGEKALADAVSLAPENYWYKETLAAYYQNKGENEKAISVVEDMATQFPSRLEPLVALVDLYTRTKNYEQVIHSLNRLETLDGKSEQISMEKFRMYLAMDNREQAFLEIENLAKEYPYDMRYLTILGDVYMENGKPDEAYATYQKVLKEEPEYAPALLSMASYYEKQGRDSLYKVQLNSVLLNEKIESNTKMNLMRQLIIRSEQTDKDSTQIIGLFNAMLEQEQENADIAMLAAQYLLSKKMEEESKPVLRKVLELDPENKPAYLQLLSFAINKQDMDEVIAVCTPAVEYMPDALEFYYYLGIGHYQKEQKDEALEVFKKGVRQVTPQSDKAMVSDFYSIMGDLYHLKKMNAEAYAAYDSALVYKDDNIGALNNYAYYLSLEKKDLDKAEEMSYRTVKAEPNNATYLDTYAWILFEKGKYTEARIYIDQAIQHGTDNSSVVVEHCGDIYYHCGETDKALEFWKEAEKLANETTEEEDKRSPEELKLLKKKIKNKKYYTE
;
A
#
# COMPACT_ATOMS: atom_id res chain seq x y z
N MET A 1 0.48 -5.57 10.17
CA MET A 1 1.41 -5.69 11.33
C MET A 1 1.16 -4.46 12.20
N CYS A 2 0.09 -4.49 13.02
CA CYS A 2 -0.29 -3.41 13.92
C CYS A 2 -0.03 -3.87 15.34
N LEU A 3 0.95 -3.23 15.98
CA LEU A 3 1.19 -3.32 17.42
C LEU A 3 0.06 -2.57 18.15
N PHE A 4 -0.82 -3.27 18.82
CA PHE A 4 -1.69 -2.66 19.84
C PHE A 4 -0.91 -2.59 21.15
N MET A 5 -0.42 -1.39 21.50
CA MET A 5 -0.02 -1.04 22.87
C MET A 5 -1.28 -0.82 23.70
N VAL A 6 -1.59 -1.78 24.56
CA VAL A 6 -2.58 -1.57 25.63
C VAL A 6 -1.88 -0.86 26.79
N GLY A 7 -2.10 0.45 26.90
CA GLY A 7 -1.66 1.22 28.05
C GLY A 7 -2.54 0.91 29.26
N MET A 8 -2.00 0.21 30.24
CA MET A 8 -2.63 0.07 31.57
C MET A 8 -2.47 1.37 32.36
N LEU A 9 -3.59 2.04 32.60
CA LEU A 9 -3.68 3.11 33.59
C LEU A 9 -3.77 2.46 34.98
N PHE A 10 -2.69 2.51 35.72
CA PHE A 10 -2.71 2.17 37.15
C PHE A 10 -3.36 3.30 37.96
N SER A 11 -4.54 2.99 38.51
CA SER A 11 -5.15 3.78 39.58
C SER A 11 -4.40 3.55 40.87
N CYS A 12 -3.83 4.62 41.46
CA CYS A 12 -3.20 4.61 42.77
C CYS A 12 -4.24 4.39 43.89
N GLY A 13 -4.38 3.16 44.34
CA GLY A 13 -5.10 2.82 45.58
C GLY A 13 -4.12 2.66 46.75
N SER A 14 -4.41 3.33 47.83
CA SER A 14 -3.65 3.50 49.05
C SER A 14 -2.99 2.24 49.62
N LEU A 15 -1.67 2.31 49.80
CA LEU A 15 -0.87 1.37 50.59
C LEU A 15 -1.30 1.33 52.07
N ARG A 16 -2.02 0.27 52.46
CA ARG A 16 -2.09 -0.16 53.85
C ARG A 16 -0.88 -1.06 54.15
N LYS A 17 0.05 -0.56 54.96
CA LYS A 17 1.12 -1.36 55.56
C LYS A 17 0.53 -2.46 56.44
N SER A 18 0.64 -3.71 56.02
CA SER A 18 0.59 -4.85 56.92
C SER A 18 2.00 -5.45 57.02
N SER A 19 2.70 -5.13 58.09
CA SER A 19 3.93 -5.80 58.46
C SER A 19 3.58 -7.16 59.07
N SER A 20 3.54 -8.20 58.26
CA SER A 20 3.64 -9.57 58.74
C SER A 20 5.05 -10.07 58.45
N SER A 21 5.86 -10.19 59.50
CA SER A 21 7.14 -10.87 59.45
C SER A 21 6.93 -12.35 59.09
N VAL A 22 7.15 -12.68 57.84
CA VAL A 22 7.30 -14.10 57.43
C VAL A 22 8.72 -14.50 57.85
N ARG A 23 8.84 -15.04 59.08
CA ARG A 23 9.96 -15.92 59.44
C ARG A 23 9.72 -17.25 58.72
N GLY A 24 10.24 -17.37 57.51
CA GLY A 24 10.38 -18.66 56.85
C GLY A 24 11.33 -19.54 57.64
N ASN A 25 10.90 -20.74 58.01
CA ASN A 25 11.74 -21.79 58.53
C ASN A 25 12.82 -22.17 57.52
N LEU A 26 14.00 -21.59 57.62
CA LEU A 26 15.21 -22.06 56.94
C LEU A 26 15.78 -23.27 57.70
N SER A 27 15.21 -24.44 57.51
CA SER A 27 15.79 -25.70 57.98
C SER A 27 16.33 -26.54 56.80
N GLY A 28 17.15 -25.91 55.97
CA GLY A 28 18.05 -26.55 55.01
C GLY A 28 19.44 -25.99 55.24
N LYS A 29 20.45 -26.82 55.49
CA LYS A 29 21.85 -26.38 55.50
C LYS A 29 22.14 -25.72 54.18
N ASP A 30 22.55 -24.46 54.21
CA ASP A 30 23.07 -23.76 53.03
C ASP A 30 24.17 -24.62 52.41
N PRO A 31 24.07 -25.01 51.14
CA PRO A 31 25.04 -25.89 50.50
C PRO A 31 26.44 -25.26 50.38
N LEU A 32 26.57 -23.98 50.64
CA LEU A 32 27.83 -23.22 50.57
C LEU A 32 28.49 -23.06 51.92
N THR A 33 29.80 -23.20 51.96
CA THR A 33 30.62 -22.74 53.09
C THR A 33 30.57 -21.23 53.26
N TYR A 34 30.95 -20.73 54.41
CA TYR A 34 30.98 -19.28 54.67
C TYR A 34 31.84 -18.50 53.65
N GLU A 35 32.99 -19.08 53.23
CA GLU A 35 33.87 -18.46 52.25
C GLU A 35 33.26 -18.49 50.85
N GLU A 36 32.65 -19.58 50.45
CA GLU A 36 31.93 -19.72 49.18
C GLU A 36 30.77 -18.75 49.09
N ARG A 37 30.00 -18.60 50.18
CA ARG A 37 28.90 -17.63 50.27
C ARG A 37 29.42 -16.20 50.09
N ARG A 38 30.49 -15.82 50.74
CA ARG A 38 31.09 -14.48 50.58
C ARG A 38 31.56 -14.22 49.15
N LYS A 39 32.14 -15.22 48.49
CA LYS A 39 32.58 -15.12 47.11
C LYS A 39 31.38 -15.01 46.19
N PHE A 40 30.36 -15.83 46.39
CA PHE A 40 29.13 -15.79 45.60
C PHE A 40 28.46 -14.42 45.73
N ASP A 41 28.24 -13.91 46.94
CA ASP A 41 27.61 -12.62 47.18
C ASP A 41 28.40 -11.48 46.52
N TYR A 42 29.73 -11.53 46.59
CA TYR A 42 30.58 -10.52 45.94
C TYR A 42 30.39 -10.56 44.39
N PHE A 43 30.50 -11.71 43.75
CA PHE A 43 30.35 -11.80 42.30
C PHE A 43 28.93 -11.47 41.86
N PHE A 44 27.94 -11.88 42.64
CA PHE A 44 26.55 -11.60 42.30
C PHE A 44 26.23 -10.09 42.37
N LEU A 45 26.63 -9.43 43.44
CA LEU A 45 26.42 -7.98 43.55
C LEU A 45 27.20 -7.19 42.50
N GLU A 46 28.41 -7.63 42.19
CA GLU A 46 29.21 -7.00 41.13
C GLU A 46 28.58 -7.24 39.75
N ALA A 47 28.03 -8.43 39.48
CA ALA A 47 27.28 -8.71 38.28
C ALA A 47 26.06 -7.78 38.13
N VAL A 48 25.28 -7.59 39.18
CA VAL A 48 24.15 -6.64 39.21
C VAL A 48 24.63 -5.22 38.92
N ARG A 49 25.69 -4.77 39.59
CA ARG A 49 26.27 -3.43 39.41
C ARG A 49 26.75 -3.18 37.97
N LEU A 50 27.42 -4.16 37.36
CA LEU A 50 27.91 -4.09 35.98
C LEU A 50 26.74 -4.08 34.98
N LYS A 51 25.74 -4.91 35.21
CA LYS A 51 24.51 -4.92 34.39
C LYS A 51 23.79 -3.55 34.39
N GLU A 52 23.65 -2.93 35.57
CA GLU A 52 23.06 -1.59 35.71
C GLU A 52 23.90 -0.49 35.04
N LYS A 53 25.22 -0.69 34.91
CA LYS A 53 26.11 0.21 34.16
C LYS A 53 26.10 -0.03 32.67
N GLY A 54 25.45 -1.09 32.17
CA GLY A 54 25.43 -1.49 30.78
C GLY A 54 26.65 -2.29 30.34
N ASP A 55 27.55 -2.67 31.24
CA ASP A 55 28.70 -3.54 30.95
C ASP A 55 28.24 -5.01 30.98
N LEU A 56 27.56 -5.40 29.88
CA LEU A 56 26.87 -6.69 29.83
C LEU A 56 27.82 -7.88 29.77
N ASP A 57 28.98 -7.73 29.11
CA ASP A 57 29.98 -8.80 28.98
C ASP A 57 30.60 -9.13 30.35
N ALA A 58 31.03 -8.10 31.07
CA ALA A 58 31.56 -8.28 32.41
C ALA A 58 30.48 -8.80 33.40
N ALA A 59 29.25 -8.35 33.28
CA ALA A 59 28.13 -8.87 34.10
C ALA A 59 27.90 -10.37 33.84
N PHE A 60 27.92 -10.81 32.57
CA PHE A 60 27.79 -12.22 32.21
C PHE A 60 28.91 -13.09 32.80
N GLU A 61 30.17 -12.61 32.76
CA GLU A 61 31.30 -13.32 33.38
C GLU A 61 31.10 -13.48 34.91
N MET A 62 30.68 -12.39 35.58
CA MET A 62 30.44 -12.44 37.03
C MET A 62 29.30 -13.40 37.40
N TYR A 63 28.18 -13.39 36.65
CA TYR A 63 27.12 -14.39 36.86
C TYR A 63 27.60 -15.82 36.55
N SER A 64 28.47 -16.00 35.56
CA SER A 64 29.07 -17.31 35.26
C SER A 64 29.95 -17.81 36.40
N HIS A 65 30.73 -16.94 37.05
CA HIS A 65 31.48 -17.26 38.27
C HIS A 65 30.55 -17.63 39.43
N CYS A 66 29.41 -16.94 39.58
CA CYS A 66 28.42 -17.30 40.60
C CYS A 66 27.93 -18.74 40.39
N LEU A 67 27.67 -19.14 39.15
CA LEU A 67 27.19 -20.50 38.83
C LEU A 67 28.26 -21.58 39.04
N GLN A 68 29.57 -21.25 38.88
CA GLN A 68 30.68 -22.14 39.24
C GLN A 68 30.73 -22.41 40.73
N ILE A 69 30.44 -21.40 41.57
CA ILE A 69 30.42 -21.52 43.03
C ILE A 69 29.16 -22.24 43.49
N HIS A 70 28.01 -21.89 42.92
CA HIS A 70 26.70 -22.45 43.26
C HIS A 70 25.92 -22.88 42.01
N PRO A 71 26.17 -24.13 41.51
CA PRO A 71 25.57 -24.61 40.27
C PRO A 71 24.03 -24.69 40.26
N THR A 72 23.41 -24.74 41.44
CA THR A 72 21.95 -24.81 41.64
C THR A 72 21.36 -23.48 42.11
N SER A 73 22.04 -22.37 41.84
CA SER A 73 21.51 -21.03 42.15
C SER A 73 20.43 -20.65 41.15
N ALA A 74 19.16 -20.75 41.55
CA ALA A 74 18.01 -20.40 40.71
C ALA A 74 18.08 -18.95 40.21
N VAL A 75 18.49 -17.99 41.08
CA VAL A 75 18.58 -16.59 40.68
C VAL A 75 19.68 -16.34 39.66
N THR A 76 20.81 -17.03 39.78
CA THR A 76 21.92 -16.91 38.81
C THR A 76 21.53 -17.52 37.46
N LEU A 77 20.87 -18.69 37.46
CA LEU A 77 20.36 -19.32 36.25
C LEU A 77 19.32 -18.45 35.53
N PHE A 78 18.44 -17.82 36.29
CA PHE A 78 17.45 -16.89 35.78
C PHE A 78 18.08 -15.65 35.09
N GLU A 79 19.08 -15.06 35.72
CA GLU A 79 19.79 -13.92 35.13
C GLU A 79 20.58 -14.35 33.89
N LEU A 80 21.32 -15.46 33.95
CA LEU A 80 22.05 -16.00 32.79
C LEU A 80 21.15 -16.42 31.65
N ALA A 81 19.94 -16.89 31.91
CA ALA A 81 18.96 -17.20 30.86
C ALA A 81 18.68 -16.00 29.98
N LYS A 82 18.52 -14.80 30.55
CA LYS A 82 18.31 -13.54 29.81
C LYS A 82 19.50 -13.20 28.92
N PHE A 83 20.73 -13.38 29.42
CA PHE A 83 21.93 -13.17 28.62
C PHE A 83 22.04 -14.17 27.47
N TYR A 84 21.78 -15.45 27.70
CA TYR A 84 21.78 -16.45 26.63
C TYR A 84 20.75 -16.13 25.54
N MET A 85 19.57 -15.68 25.93
CA MET A 85 18.53 -15.27 24.96
C MET A 85 18.98 -14.05 24.16
N PHE A 86 19.56 -13.04 24.81
CA PHE A 86 20.10 -11.86 24.16
C PHE A 86 21.24 -12.20 23.15
N LEU A 87 22.09 -13.16 23.51
CA LEU A 87 23.18 -13.64 22.65
C LEU A 87 22.73 -14.63 21.57
N GLY A 88 21.41 -14.85 21.41
CA GLY A 88 20.87 -15.78 20.41
C GLY A 88 21.06 -17.26 20.76
N GLN A 89 21.57 -17.59 21.95
CA GLN A 89 21.76 -18.98 22.42
C GLN A 89 20.48 -19.54 23.04
N GLN A 90 19.42 -19.60 22.24
CA GLN A 90 18.05 -19.89 22.69
C GLN A 90 17.93 -21.18 23.51
N GLN A 91 18.57 -22.27 23.09
CA GLN A 91 18.51 -23.55 23.80
C GLN A 91 19.13 -23.51 25.21
N LYS A 92 20.25 -22.76 25.36
CA LYS A 92 20.86 -22.58 26.68
C LYS A 92 20.00 -21.67 27.55
N GLY A 93 19.41 -20.63 26.97
CA GLY A 93 18.50 -19.72 27.67
C GLY A 93 17.26 -20.47 28.18
N GLU A 94 16.61 -21.25 27.32
CA GLU A 94 15.46 -22.09 27.69
C GLU A 94 15.81 -23.05 28.84
N LYS A 95 16.93 -23.77 28.70
CA LYS A 95 17.37 -24.70 29.74
C LYS A 95 17.64 -24.00 31.07
N ALA A 96 18.38 -22.92 31.06
CA ALA A 96 18.71 -22.18 32.29
C ALA A 96 17.46 -21.62 32.98
N LEU A 97 16.48 -21.15 32.19
CA LEU A 97 15.22 -20.65 32.71
C LEU A 97 14.35 -21.79 33.29
N ALA A 98 14.28 -22.92 32.61
CA ALA A 98 13.56 -24.10 33.12
C ALA A 98 14.20 -24.65 34.39
N ASP A 99 15.54 -24.70 34.44
CA ASP A 99 16.28 -25.12 35.65
C ASP A 99 16.01 -24.15 36.80
N ALA A 100 15.99 -22.82 36.56
CA ALA A 100 15.67 -21.82 37.58
C ALA A 100 14.24 -22.01 38.13
N VAL A 101 13.25 -22.29 37.29
CA VAL A 101 11.86 -22.59 37.69
C VAL A 101 11.81 -23.87 38.51
N SER A 102 12.55 -24.91 38.09
CA SER A 102 12.58 -26.21 38.79
C SER A 102 13.20 -26.07 40.20
N LEU A 103 14.21 -25.21 40.37
CA LEU A 103 14.91 -24.99 41.63
C LEU A 103 14.16 -24.05 42.58
N ALA A 104 13.31 -23.19 42.07
CA ALA A 104 12.49 -22.26 42.84
C ALA A 104 11.04 -22.27 42.31
N PRO A 105 10.30 -23.37 42.47
CA PRO A 105 8.97 -23.54 41.90
C PRO A 105 7.92 -22.57 42.47
N GLU A 106 8.18 -22.00 43.66
CA GLU A 106 7.34 -20.99 44.32
C GLU A 106 7.58 -19.57 43.76
N ASN A 107 8.57 -19.39 42.89
CA ASN A 107 8.86 -18.06 42.35
C ASN A 107 7.96 -17.76 41.14
N TYR A 108 6.96 -16.90 41.36
CA TYR A 108 6.01 -16.48 40.37
C TYR A 108 6.69 -15.88 39.12
N TRP A 109 7.67 -15.01 39.29
CA TRP A 109 8.32 -14.27 38.20
C TRP A 109 9.15 -15.16 37.26
N TYR A 110 9.73 -16.25 37.79
CA TYR A 110 10.49 -17.19 36.98
C TYR A 110 9.53 -17.97 36.06
N LYS A 111 8.39 -18.39 36.59
CA LYS A 111 7.35 -19.08 35.81
C LYS A 111 6.72 -18.16 34.78
N GLU A 112 6.41 -16.92 35.15
CA GLU A 112 5.86 -15.92 34.23
C GLU A 112 6.82 -15.69 33.06
N THR A 113 8.13 -15.53 33.33
CA THR A 113 9.14 -15.37 32.29
C THR A 113 9.25 -16.60 31.39
N LEU A 114 9.16 -17.81 31.97
CA LEU A 114 9.19 -19.06 31.20
C LEU A 114 7.93 -19.20 30.32
N ALA A 115 6.77 -18.86 30.85
CA ALA A 115 5.53 -18.88 30.10
C ALA A 115 5.59 -17.87 28.91
N ALA A 116 6.03 -16.64 29.18
CA ALA A 116 6.21 -15.63 28.13
C ALA A 116 7.23 -16.05 27.06
N TYR A 117 8.31 -16.72 27.45
CA TYR A 117 9.27 -17.28 26.50
C TYR A 117 8.62 -18.31 25.59
N TYR A 118 7.83 -19.26 26.11
CA TYR A 118 7.14 -20.25 25.30
C TYR A 118 6.06 -19.64 24.41
N GLN A 119 5.35 -18.61 24.90
CA GLN A 119 4.38 -17.85 24.08
C GLN A 119 5.04 -17.18 22.87
N ASN A 120 6.16 -16.49 23.11
CA ASN A 120 6.91 -15.80 22.05
C ASN A 120 7.48 -16.77 20.99
N LYS A 121 7.78 -17.99 21.41
CA LYS A 121 8.28 -19.06 20.55
C LYS A 121 7.15 -19.79 19.81
N GLY A 122 5.89 -19.55 20.18
CA GLY A 122 4.72 -20.25 19.63
C GLY A 122 4.49 -21.64 20.22
N GLU A 123 5.21 -22.02 21.27
CA GLU A 123 5.06 -23.30 21.99
C GLU A 123 3.92 -23.22 23.00
N ASN A 124 2.69 -23.00 22.48
CA ASN A 124 1.51 -22.71 23.29
C ASN A 124 1.21 -23.78 24.34
N GLU A 125 1.40 -25.06 24.03
CA GLU A 125 1.15 -26.17 24.96
C GLU A 125 2.07 -26.12 26.20
N LYS A 126 3.36 -25.80 25.99
CA LYS A 126 4.30 -25.60 27.10
C LYS A 126 3.95 -24.37 27.91
N ALA A 127 3.57 -23.26 27.26
CA ALA A 127 3.12 -22.06 27.95
C ALA A 127 1.89 -22.36 28.82
N ILE A 128 0.88 -23.04 28.28
CA ILE A 128 -0.32 -23.48 29.03
C ILE A 128 0.07 -24.30 30.26
N SER A 129 0.95 -25.29 30.11
CA SER A 129 1.39 -26.13 31.23
C SER A 129 2.00 -25.30 32.38
N VAL A 130 2.83 -24.32 32.05
CA VAL A 130 3.45 -23.43 33.06
C VAL A 130 2.40 -22.54 33.70
N VAL A 131 1.50 -21.95 32.91
CA VAL A 131 0.48 -21.02 33.41
C VAL A 131 -0.60 -21.74 34.24
N GLU A 132 -0.97 -22.98 33.91
CA GLU A 132 -1.87 -23.80 34.74
C GLU A 132 -1.23 -24.12 36.10
N ASP A 133 0.05 -24.43 36.11
CA ASP A 133 0.79 -24.61 37.36
C ASP A 133 0.81 -23.30 38.19
N MET A 134 1.03 -22.15 37.53
CA MET A 134 0.92 -20.83 38.19
C MET A 134 -0.48 -20.58 38.76
N ALA A 135 -1.54 -20.84 37.97
CA ALA A 135 -2.92 -20.66 38.41
C ALA A 135 -3.30 -21.57 39.59
N THR A 136 -2.64 -22.72 39.71
CA THR A 136 -2.83 -23.68 40.81
C THR A 136 -2.07 -23.23 42.06
N GLN A 137 -0.85 -22.79 41.90
CA GLN A 137 -0.01 -22.40 43.04
C GLN A 137 -0.33 -21.00 43.61
N PHE A 138 -0.84 -20.11 42.77
CA PHE A 138 -1.19 -18.73 43.11
C PHE A 138 -2.70 -18.46 42.88
N PRO A 139 -3.60 -19.17 43.59
CA PRO A 139 -5.02 -19.20 43.30
C PRO A 139 -5.75 -17.86 43.51
N SER A 140 -5.12 -16.89 44.17
CA SER A 140 -5.67 -15.54 44.38
C SER A 140 -5.27 -14.54 43.32
N ARG A 141 -4.44 -14.93 42.36
CA ARG A 141 -3.99 -14.06 41.28
C ARG A 141 -4.87 -14.25 40.04
N LEU A 142 -5.23 -13.12 39.40
CA LEU A 142 -6.04 -13.12 38.19
C LEU A 142 -5.18 -13.30 36.92
N GLU A 143 -3.94 -12.83 36.95
CA GLU A 143 -3.05 -12.75 35.79
C GLU A 143 -2.84 -14.12 35.10
N PRO A 144 -2.61 -15.23 35.83
CA PRO A 144 -2.51 -16.55 35.19
C PRO A 144 -3.80 -16.98 34.49
N LEU A 145 -4.96 -16.66 35.04
CA LEU A 145 -6.24 -17.02 34.44
C LEU A 145 -6.51 -16.21 33.17
N VAL A 146 -6.16 -14.93 33.16
CA VAL A 146 -6.24 -14.07 31.96
C VAL A 146 -5.31 -14.62 30.86
N ALA A 147 -4.09 -15.01 31.23
CA ALA A 147 -3.15 -15.62 30.30
C ALA A 147 -3.67 -16.96 29.74
N LEU A 148 -4.37 -17.78 30.55
CA LEU A 148 -4.99 -19.03 30.08
C LEU A 148 -6.13 -18.76 29.10
N VAL A 149 -6.95 -17.75 29.34
CA VAL A 149 -8.00 -17.35 28.39
C VAL A 149 -7.41 -17.03 27.01
N ASP A 150 -6.33 -16.23 26.97
CA ASP A 150 -5.65 -15.90 25.69
C ASP A 150 -5.03 -17.14 25.04
N LEU A 151 -4.29 -17.95 25.78
CA LEU A 151 -3.62 -19.16 25.29
C LEU A 151 -4.61 -20.20 24.77
N TYR A 152 -5.68 -20.47 25.51
CA TYR A 152 -6.70 -21.40 25.07
C TYR A 152 -7.53 -20.88 23.90
N THR A 153 -7.73 -19.58 23.80
CA THR A 153 -8.36 -18.94 22.62
C THR A 153 -7.50 -19.12 21.36
N ARG A 154 -6.19 -18.89 21.46
CA ARG A 154 -5.24 -19.10 20.36
C ARG A 154 -5.18 -20.56 19.91
N THR A 155 -5.30 -21.49 20.83
CA THR A 155 -5.32 -22.94 20.54
C THR A 155 -6.73 -23.47 20.20
N LYS A 156 -7.73 -22.58 20.16
CA LYS A 156 -9.15 -22.89 19.89
C LYS A 156 -9.74 -23.94 20.86
N ASN A 157 -9.21 -24.02 22.07
CA ASN A 157 -9.74 -24.88 23.11
C ASN A 157 -10.80 -24.11 23.94
N TYR A 158 -11.96 -23.90 23.33
CA TYR A 158 -13.00 -23.03 23.87
C TYR A 158 -13.59 -23.53 25.18
N GLU A 159 -13.60 -24.85 25.43
CA GLU A 159 -14.02 -25.41 26.72
C GLU A 159 -13.13 -24.95 27.86
N GLN A 160 -11.81 -24.95 27.65
CA GLN A 160 -10.87 -24.48 28.64
C GLN A 160 -10.88 -22.94 28.79
N VAL A 161 -11.22 -22.19 27.71
CA VAL A 161 -11.49 -20.76 27.84
C VAL A 161 -12.65 -20.52 28.81
N ILE A 162 -13.78 -21.19 28.63
CA ILE A 162 -14.94 -21.07 29.51
C ILE A 162 -14.59 -21.48 30.94
N HIS A 163 -13.83 -22.57 31.12
CA HIS A 163 -13.37 -22.99 32.43
C HIS A 163 -12.55 -21.89 33.12
N SER A 164 -11.61 -21.27 32.40
CA SER A 164 -10.75 -20.18 32.92
C SER A 164 -11.58 -18.94 33.24
N LEU A 165 -12.57 -18.58 32.39
CA LEU A 165 -13.50 -17.48 32.62
C LEU A 165 -14.37 -17.73 33.86
N ASN A 166 -14.82 -18.97 34.12
CA ASN A 166 -15.58 -19.32 35.32
C ASN A 166 -14.72 -19.19 36.60
N ARG A 167 -13.43 -19.55 36.52
CA ARG A 167 -12.46 -19.33 37.61
C ARG A 167 -12.25 -17.83 37.87
N LEU A 168 -12.13 -17.01 36.81
CA LEU A 168 -12.05 -15.55 36.90
C LEU A 168 -13.29 -14.97 37.58
N GLU A 169 -14.47 -15.38 37.13
CA GLU A 169 -15.76 -14.94 37.72
C GLU A 169 -15.86 -15.29 39.20
N THR A 170 -15.32 -16.45 39.61
CA THR A 170 -15.32 -16.87 41.02
C THR A 170 -14.42 -15.99 41.87
N LEU A 171 -13.30 -15.47 41.32
CA LEU A 171 -12.31 -14.66 42.04
C LEU A 171 -12.63 -13.17 42.05
N ASP A 172 -13.00 -12.64 40.90
CA ASP A 172 -13.18 -11.18 40.68
C ASP A 172 -14.67 -10.77 40.65
N GLY A 173 -15.55 -11.75 40.58
CA GLY A 173 -16.98 -11.55 40.44
C GLY A 173 -17.45 -11.55 38.99
N LYS A 174 -18.76 -11.51 38.82
CA LYS A 174 -19.40 -11.46 37.50
C LYS A 174 -19.14 -10.10 36.88
N SER A 175 -18.70 -10.08 35.63
CA SER A 175 -18.54 -8.86 34.84
C SER A 175 -19.14 -9.01 33.44
N GLU A 176 -19.52 -7.87 32.89
CA GLU A 176 -20.00 -7.75 31.50
C GLU A 176 -19.03 -8.40 30.50
N GLN A 177 -17.73 -8.13 30.67
CA GLN A 177 -16.69 -8.64 29.80
C GLN A 177 -16.58 -10.15 29.84
N ILE A 178 -16.64 -10.75 31.04
CA ILE A 178 -16.62 -12.22 31.22
C ILE A 178 -17.85 -12.86 30.56
N SER A 179 -19.03 -12.31 30.80
CA SER A 179 -20.28 -12.85 30.21
C SER A 179 -20.29 -12.75 28.68
N MET A 180 -19.84 -11.62 28.12
CA MET A 180 -19.73 -11.46 26.67
C MET A 180 -18.67 -12.40 26.05
N GLU A 181 -17.58 -12.66 26.75
CA GLU A 181 -16.57 -13.59 26.25
C GLU A 181 -17.09 -15.03 26.32
N LYS A 182 -17.77 -15.43 27.38
CA LYS A 182 -18.48 -16.71 27.45
C LYS A 182 -19.50 -16.86 26.33
N PHE A 183 -20.31 -15.85 26.08
CA PHE A 183 -21.25 -15.82 24.97
C PHE A 183 -20.58 -16.13 23.64
N ARG A 184 -19.46 -15.44 23.33
CA ARG A 184 -18.70 -15.67 22.11
C ARG A 184 -18.12 -17.08 22.01
N MET A 185 -17.61 -17.62 23.12
CA MET A 185 -17.06 -18.97 23.18
C MET A 185 -18.15 -20.03 22.97
N TYR A 186 -19.32 -19.84 23.57
CA TYR A 186 -20.45 -20.74 23.34
C TYR A 186 -20.93 -20.70 21.89
N LEU A 187 -20.94 -19.54 21.24
CA LEU A 187 -21.23 -19.45 19.80
C LEU A 187 -20.16 -20.19 18.96
N ALA A 188 -18.88 -20.02 19.29
CA ALA A 188 -17.79 -20.69 18.59
C ALA A 188 -17.84 -22.22 18.71
N MET A 189 -18.46 -22.73 19.78
CA MET A 189 -18.71 -24.16 20.04
C MET A 189 -20.05 -24.65 19.46
N ASP A 190 -20.81 -23.81 18.77
CA ASP A 190 -22.21 -24.04 18.35
C ASP A 190 -23.15 -24.44 19.53
N ASN A 191 -22.78 -24.04 20.75
CA ASN A 191 -23.59 -24.28 21.95
C ASN A 191 -24.59 -23.12 22.13
N ARG A 192 -25.62 -23.11 21.30
CA ARG A 192 -26.62 -22.04 21.21
C ARG A 192 -27.41 -21.84 22.48
N GLU A 193 -27.65 -22.94 23.23
CA GLU A 193 -28.42 -22.89 24.49
C GLU A 193 -27.67 -22.06 25.55
N GLN A 194 -26.39 -22.34 25.77
CA GLN A 194 -25.60 -21.62 26.75
C GLN A 194 -25.31 -20.18 26.29
N ALA A 195 -25.06 -19.94 24.99
CA ALA A 195 -24.93 -18.60 24.44
C ALA A 195 -26.22 -17.78 24.69
N PHE A 196 -27.38 -18.38 24.47
CA PHE A 196 -28.66 -17.71 24.73
C PHE A 196 -28.82 -17.33 26.21
N LEU A 197 -28.47 -18.23 27.13
CA LEU A 197 -28.56 -17.96 28.57
C LEU A 197 -27.64 -16.80 29.00
N GLU A 198 -26.44 -16.72 28.47
CA GLU A 198 -25.50 -15.63 28.80
C GLU A 198 -26.04 -14.27 28.33
N ILE A 199 -26.51 -14.16 27.07
CA ILE A 199 -27.03 -12.89 26.56
C ILE A 199 -28.38 -12.52 27.18
N GLU A 200 -29.23 -13.50 27.49
CA GLU A 200 -30.48 -13.26 28.21
C GLU A 200 -30.22 -12.68 29.61
N ASN A 201 -29.22 -13.24 30.31
CA ASN A 201 -28.84 -12.74 31.63
C ASN A 201 -28.26 -11.32 31.53
N LEU A 202 -27.43 -11.03 30.55
CA LEU A 202 -26.91 -9.68 30.32
C LEU A 202 -28.06 -8.67 30.03
N ALA A 203 -28.98 -9.03 29.15
CA ALA A 203 -30.13 -8.18 28.84
C ALA A 203 -31.08 -7.95 30.03
N LYS A 204 -31.17 -8.91 30.96
CA LYS A 204 -31.90 -8.74 32.22
C LYS A 204 -31.16 -7.84 33.21
N GLU A 205 -29.86 -7.96 33.29
CA GLU A 205 -29.01 -7.16 34.19
C GLU A 205 -28.85 -5.71 33.70
N TYR A 206 -28.80 -5.54 32.35
CA TYR A 206 -28.69 -4.23 31.68
C TYR A 206 -29.90 -3.96 30.76
N PRO A 207 -31.11 -3.74 31.30
CA PRO A 207 -32.35 -3.71 30.53
C PRO A 207 -32.51 -2.49 29.59
N TYR A 208 -31.63 -1.51 29.72
CA TYR A 208 -31.56 -0.29 28.90
C TYR A 208 -30.30 -0.27 28.00
N ASP A 209 -29.53 -1.34 27.97
CA ASP A 209 -28.41 -1.43 27.02
C ASP A 209 -28.92 -1.99 25.69
N MET A 210 -28.94 -1.12 24.67
CA MET A 210 -29.50 -1.44 23.35
C MET A 210 -28.65 -2.50 22.62
N ARG A 211 -27.36 -2.62 22.98
CA ARG A 211 -26.45 -3.65 22.40
C ARG A 211 -26.93 -5.05 22.79
N TYR A 212 -27.17 -5.28 24.07
CA TYR A 212 -27.60 -6.62 24.56
C TYR A 212 -29.01 -6.97 24.12
N LEU A 213 -29.90 -6.00 24.11
CA LEU A 213 -31.25 -6.22 23.60
C LEU A 213 -31.22 -6.57 22.10
N THR A 214 -30.39 -5.89 21.31
CA THR A 214 -30.31 -6.19 19.88
C THR A 214 -29.70 -7.58 19.65
N ILE A 215 -28.59 -7.92 20.33
CA ILE A 215 -27.97 -9.26 20.26
C ILE A 215 -28.96 -10.34 20.72
N LEU A 216 -29.75 -10.10 21.78
CA LEU A 216 -30.77 -11.03 22.24
C LEU A 216 -31.83 -11.25 21.15
N GLY A 217 -32.25 -10.19 20.47
CA GLY A 217 -33.13 -10.29 19.31
C GLY A 217 -32.57 -11.14 18.18
N ASP A 218 -31.29 -10.94 17.86
CA ASP A 218 -30.59 -11.75 16.84
C ASP A 218 -30.52 -13.23 17.24
N VAL A 219 -30.25 -13.51 18.50
CA VAL A 219 -30.23 -14.89 19.03
C VAL A 219 -31.64 -15.51 19.03
N TYR A 220 -32.69 -14.74 19.31
CA TYR A 220 -34.06 -15.22 19.10
C TYR A 220 -34.34 -15.60 17.65
N MET A 221 -33.88 -14.77 16.69
CA MET A 221 -34.03 -15.09 15.26
C MET A 221 -33.33 -16.38 14.87
N GLU A 222 -32.13 -16.61 15.36
CA GLU A 222 -31.35 -17.82 15.09
C GLU A 222 -31.96 -19.07 15.72
N ASN A 223 -32.63 -18.92 16.85
CA ASN A 223 -33.31 -20.01 17.55
C ASN A 223 -34.77 -20.23 17.09
N GLY A 224 -35.16 -19.65 15.96
CA GLY A 224 -36.50 -19.85 15.37
C GLY A 224 -37.61 -19.20 16.17
N LYS A 225 -37.32 -18.12 16.89
CA LYS A 225 -38.27 -17.31 17.67
C LYS A 225 -38.45 -15.90 17.09
N PRO A 226 -38.98 -15.78 15.85
CA PRO A 226 -39.03 -14.51 15.14
C PRO A 226 -39.96 -13.46 15.82
N ASP A 227 -41.00 -13.88 16.51
CA ASP A 227 -41.94 -12.94 17.17
C ASP A 227 -41.24 -12.27 18.38
N GLU A 228 -40.49 -13.03 19.16
CA GLU A 228 -39.72 -12.50 20.29
C GLU A 228 -38.58 -11.58 19.79
N ALA A 229 -37.93 -11.95 18.69
CA ALA A 229 -36.92 -11.11 18.05
C ALA A 229 -37.53 -9.76 17.62
N TYR A 230 -38.63 -9.79 16.90
CA TYR A 230 -39.34 -8.59 16.46
C TYR A 230 -39.72 -7.69 17.63
N ALA A 231 -40.31 -8.26 18.69
CA ALA A 231 -40.71 -7.51 19.89
C ALA A 231 -39.49 -6.85 20.56
N THR A 232 -38.34 -7.56 20.56
CA THR A 232 -37.11 -7.05 21.16
C THR A 232 -36.53 -5.91 20.33
N TYR A 233 -36.46 -6.04 19.00
CA TYR A 233 -36.04 -4.95 18.11
C TYR A 233 -36.98 -3.72 18.21
N GLN A 234 -38.27 -3.94 18.26
CA GLN A 234 -39.22 -2.84 18.46
C GLN A 234 -39.01 -2.10 19.79
N LYS A 235 -38.70 -2.83 20.87
CA LYS A 235 -38.36 -2.23 22.16
C LYS A 235 -37.14 -1.31 22.03
N VAL A 236 -36.08 -1.78 21.36
CA VAL A 236 -34.85 -0.99 21.11
C VAL A 236 -35.20 0.26 20.30
N LEU A 237 -35.86 0.09 19.16
CA LEU A 237 -36.18 1.20 18.24
C LEU A 237 -37.23 2.18 18.79
N LYS A 238 -37.96 1.81 19.83
CA LYS A 238 -38.83 2.72 20.55
C LYS A 238 -38.04 3.69 21.44
N GLU A 239 -36.99 3.20 22.08
CA GLU A 239 -36.10 4.02 22.93
C GLU A 239 -35.10 4.79 22.09
N GLU A 240 -34.48 4.14 21.11
CA GLU A 240 -33.51 4.70 20.18
C GLU A 240 -33.92 4.43 18.73
N PRO A 241 -34.76 5.28 18.12
CA PRO A 241 -35.31 5.05 16.77
C PRO A 241 -34.23 4.94 15.66
N GLU A 242 -33.05 5.49 15.89
CA GLU A 242 -31.93 5.55 14.91
C GLU A 242 -30.79 4.59 15.27
N TYR A 243 -31.01 3.66 16.19
CA TYR A 243 -29.99 2.71 16.58
C TYR A 243 -29.69 1.73 15.43
N ALA A 244 -28.60 2.00 14.70
CA ALA A 244 -28.24 1.31 13.46
C ALA A 244 -28.20 -0.23 13.58
N PRO A 245 -27.62 -0.85 14.62
CA PRO A 245 -27.64 -2.30 14.75
C PRO A 245 -29.06 -2.88 14.78
N ALA A 246 -30.00 -2.29 15.52
CA ALA A 246 -31.38 -2.78 15.57
C ALA A 246 -32.14 -2.53 14.27
N LEU A 247 -31.89 -1.42 13.56
CA LEU A 247 -32.45 -1.16 12.24
C LEU A 247 -31.99 -2.23 11.23
N LEU A 248 -30.70 -2.64 11.27
CA LEU A 248 -30.17 -3.70 10.43
C LEU A 248 -30.73 -5.07 10.78
N SER A 249 -30.84 -5.39 12.06
CA SER A 249 -31.45 -6.64 12.52
C SER A 249 -32.94 -6.71 12.14
N MET A 250 -33.68 -5.58 12.21
CA MET A 250 -35.03 -5.48 11.74
C MET A 250 -35.15 -5.65 10.22
N ALA A 251 -34.20 -5.10 9.45
CA ALA A 251 -34.17 -5.34 8.01
C ALA A 251 -33.96 -6.84 7.71
N SER A 252 -32.98 -7.49 8.36
CA SER A 252 -32.76 -8.93 8.25
C SER A 252 -33.98 -9.77 8.65
N TYR A 253 -34.71 -9.35 9.70
CA TYR A 253 -35.99 -9.96 10.08
C TYR A 253 -37.00 -9.90 8.93
N TYR A 254 -37.26 -8.72 8.35
CA TYR A 254 -38.22 -8.58 7.25
C TYR A 254 -37.84 -9.39 6.03
N GLU A 255 -36.54 -9.46 5.73
CA GLU A 255 -36.05 -10.27 4.64
C GLU A 255 -36.28 -11.76 4.84
N LYS A 256 -35.92 -12.32 6.02
CA LYS A 256 -36.16 -13.73 6.36
C LYS A 256 -37.67 -14.08 6.37
N GLN A 257 -38.54 -13.09 6.62
CA GLN A 257 -39.98 -13.26 6.56
C GLN A 257 -40.57 -13.05 5.14
N GLY A 258 -39.74 -12.81 4.12
CA GLY A 258 -40.18 -12.56 2.74
C GLY A 258 -40.96 -11.26 2.55
N ARG A 259 -40.77 -10.28 3.45
CA ARG A 259 -41.47 -8.98 3.42
C ARG A 259 -40.61 -7.94 2.69
N ASP A 260 -40.39 -8.14 1.39
CA ASP A 260 -39.46 -7.34 0.58
C ASP A 260 -39.70 -5.82 0.63
N SER A 261 -40.96 -5.39 0.66
CA SER A 261 -41.30 -3.96 0.74
C SER A 261 -40.82 -3.34 2.04
N LEU A 262 -41.02 -4.03 3.18
CA LEU A 262 -40.60 -3.56 4.50
C LEU A 262 -39.07 -3.62 4.65
N TYR A 263 -38.46 -4.65 4.08
CA TYR A 263 -37.01 -4.75 3.98
C TYR A 263 -36.39 -3.53 3.30
N LYS A 264 -36.92 -3.16 2.11
CA LYS A 264 -36.42 -1.98 1.37
C LYS A 264 -36.61 -0.68 2.14
N VAL A 265 -37.77 -0.50 2.79
CA VAL A 265 -38.02 0.68 3.64
C VAL A 265 -37.01 0.75 4.78
N GLN A 266 -36.81 -0.37 5.46
CA GLN A 266 -35.86 -0.43 6.59
C GLN A 266 -34.41 -0.22 6.16
N LEU A 267 -34.03 -0.77 5.02
CA LEU A 267 -32.69 -0.58 4.43
C LEU A 267 -32.44 0.90 4.11
N ASN A 268 -33.41 1.55 3.45
CA ASN A 268 -33.33 2.98 3.16
C ASN A 268 -33.25 3.83 4.43
N SER A 269 -33.96 3.46 5.49
CA SER A 269 -33.91 4.18 6.77
C SER A 269 -32.51 4.15 7.42
N VAL A 270 -31.71 3.13 7.12
CA VAL A 270 -30.31 3.08 7.54
C VAL A 270 -29.40 3.86 6.61
N LEU A 271 -29.50 3.60 5.30
CA LEU A 271 -28.56 4.16 4.31
C LEU A 271 -28.75 5.67 4.11
N LEU A 272 -29.99 6.17 4.26
CA LEU A 272 -30.33 7.59 4.07
C LEU A 272 -30.41 8.37 5.38
N ASN A 273 -30.08 7.79 6.52
CA ASN A 273 -30.05 8.49 7.79
C ASN A 273 -28.72 9.21 7.98
N GLU A 274 -28.74 10.54 8.05
CA GLU A 274 -27.56 11.39 8.21
C GLU A 274 -26.81 11.16 9.52
N LYS A 275 -27.48 10.66 10.57
CA LYS A 275 -26.87 10.39 11.88
C LYS A 275 -26.12 9.06 11.95
N ILE A 276 -26.27 8.20 10.94
CA ILE A 276 -25.55 6.93 10.87
C ILE A 276 -24.21 7.17 10.17
N GLU A 277 -23.15 6.77 10.85
CA GLU A 277 -21.77 6.93 10.39
C GLU A 277 -21.54 6.32 9.00
N SER A 278 -20.77 7.01 8.16
CA SER A 278 -20.41 6.59 6.79
C SER A 278 -19.82 5.18 6.76
N ASN A 279 -19.02 4.80 7.74
CA ASN A 279 -18.45 3.45 7.85
C ASN A 279 -19.51 2.35 7.99
N THR A 280 -20.57 2.60 8.76
CA THR A 280 -21.69 1.65 8.91
C THR A 280 -22.45 1.50 7.59
N LYS A 281 -22.75 2.61 6.93
CA LYS A 281 -23.38 2.62 5.59
C LYS A 281 -22.53 1.89 4.55
N MET A 282 -21.23 2.15 4.50
CA MET A 282 -20.31 1.47 3.58
C MET A 282 -20.23 -0.04 3.83
N ASN A 283 -20.18 -0.47 5.10
CA ASN A 283 -20.15 -1.90 5.43
C ASN A 283 -21.42 -2.60 4.98
N LEU A 284 -22.56 -1.95 5.18
CA LEU A 284 -23.84 -2.45 4.68
C LEU A 284 -23.85 -2.53 3.16
N MET A 285 -23.41 -1.49 2.45
CA MET A 285 -23.33 -1.49 0.99
C MET A 285 -22.40 -2.59 0.46
N ARG A 286 -21.23 -2.80 1.09
CA ARG A 286 -20.33 -3.92 0.74
C ARG A 286 -21.00 -5.28 0.88
N GLN A 287 -21.75 -5.50 1.97
CA GLN A 287 -22.51 -6.75 2.16
C GLN A 287 -23.58 -6.93 1.09
N LEU A 288 -24.32 -5.88 0.75
CA LEU A 288 -25.33 -5.90 -0.31
C LEU A 288 -24.71 -6.19 -1.68
N ILE A 289 -23.54 -5.60 -1.98
CA ILE A 289 -22.79 -5.88 -3.21
C ILE A 289 -22.41 -7.36 -3.28
N ILE A 290 -21.73 -7.88 -2.25
CA ILE A 290 -21.30 -9.28 -2.20
C ILE A 290 -22.49 -10.22 -2.41
N ARG A 291 -23.60 -9.94 -1.77
CA ARG A 291 -24.80 -10.73 -1.88
C ARG A 291 -25.45 -10.65 -3.26
N SER A 292 -25.49 -9.47 -3.86
CA SER A 292 -25.97 -9.27 -5.24
C SER A 292 -25.14 -10.07 -6.24
N GLU A 293 -23.80 -10.06 -6.09
CA GLU A 293 -22.89 -10.86 -6.91
C GLU A 293 -23.13 -12.37 -6.78
N GLN A 294 -23.36 -12.86 -5.55
CA GLN A 294 -23.60 -14.29 -5.31
C GLN A 294 -24.95 -14.79 -5.88
N THR A 295 -25.92 -13.90 -6.03
CA THR A 295 -27.27 -14.25 -6.48
C THR A 295 -27.53 -13.87 -7.94
N ASP A 296 -26.53 -13.37 -8.65
CA ASP A 296 -26.61 -12.87 -10.03
C ASP A 296 -27.79 -11.90 -10.25
N LYS A 297 -28.08 -11.09 -9.21
CA LYS A 297 -29.15 -10.08 -9.25
C LYS A 297 -28.68 -8.84 -10.01
N ASP A 298 -29.65 -8.22 -10.68
CA ASP A 298 -29.47 -6.94 -11.38
C ASP A 298 -28.81 -5.88 -10.49
N SER A 299 -27.76 -5.24 -10.99
CA SER A 299 -27.03 -4.16 -10.34
C SER A 299 -27.83 -2.88 -10.14
N THR A 300 -28.99 -2.75 -10.81
CA THR A 300 -29.85 -1.55 -10.78
C THR A 300 -30.24 -1.14 -9.36
N GLN A 301 -30.53 -2.11 -8.49
CA GLN A 301 -30.89 -1.82 -7.10
C GLN A 301 -29.71 -1.19 -6.33
N ILE A 302 -28.52 -1.75 -6.49
CA ILE A 302 -27.30 -1.25 -5.80
C ILE A 302 -26.95 0.16 -6.31
N ILE A 303 -27.05 0.38 -7.62
CA ILE A 303 -26.83 1.70 -8.24
C ILE A 303 -27.85 2.71 -7.73
N GLY A 304 -29.13 2.31 -7.66
CA GLY A 304 -30.18 3.18 -7.12
C GLY A 304 -29.93 3.59 -5.66
N LEU A 305 -29.42 2.68 -4.82
CA LEU A 305 -29.06 2.99 -3.43
C LEU A 305 -27.87 3.97 -3.38
N PHE A 306 -26.84 3.76 -4.18
CA PHE A 306 -25.72 4.70 -4.27
C PHE A 306 -26.16 6.09 -4.72
N ASN A 307 -26.99 6.18 -5.76
CA ASN A 307 -27.51 7.47 -6.22
C ASN A 307 -28.27 8.20 -5.12
N ALA A 308 -29.18 7.50 -4.43
CA ALA A 308 -29.92 8.10 -3.32
C ALA A 308 -29.04 8.56 -2.16
N MET A 309 -27.97 7.81 -1.86
CA MET A 309 -27.00 8.23 -0.84
C MET A 309 -26.19 9.45 -1.28
N LEU A 310 -25.77 9.51 -2.54
CA LEU A 310 -24.94 10.60 -3.09
C LEU A 310 -25.73 11.90 -3.34
N GLU A 311 -27.08 11.85 -3.34
CA GLU A 311 -27.94 13.04 -3.34
C GLU A 311 -27.93 13.77 -1.98
N GLN A 312 -27.50 13.08 -0.90
CA GLN A 312 -27.36 13.67 0.43
C GLN A 312 -25.99 14.35 0.57
N GLU A 313 -25.90 15.25 1.54
CA GLU A 313 -24.63 15.86 1.94
C GLU A 313 -23.67 14.77 2.44
N GLN A 314 -22.44 14.78 1.93
CA GLN A 314 -21.42 13.79 2.26
C GLN A 314 -20.36 14.41 3.16
N GLU A 315 -20.01 13.74 4.25
CA GLU A 315 -18.94 14.17 5.17
C GLU A 315 -17.54 13.95 4.56
N ASN A 316 -17.41 12.94 3.68
CA ASN A 316 -16.15 12.55 3.05
C ASN A 316 -16.41 11.83 1.71
N ALA A 317 -15.35 11.48 1.01
CA ALA A 317 -15.42 10.85 -0.31
C ALA A 317 -15.67 9.33 -0.31
N ASP A 318 -15.77 8.69 0.86
CA ASP A 318 -15.72 7.22 0.96
C ASP A 318 -16.88 6.52 0.23
N ILE A 319 -18.10 7.04 0.41
CA ILE A 319 -19.29 6.48 -0.24
C ILE A 319 -19.22 6.69 -1.76
N ALA A 320 -18.80 7.88 -2.19
CA ALA A 320 -18.64 8.19 -3.60
C ALA A 320 -17.56 7.31 -4.23
N MET A 321 -16.44 7.09 -3.54
CA MET A 321 -15.38 6.20 -4.01
C MET A 321 -15.86 4.75 -4.11
N LEU A 322 -16.61 4.26 -3.12
CA LEU A 322 -17.18 2.91 -3.17
C LEU A 322 -18.17 2.75 -4.34
N ALA A 323 -19.00 3.76 -4.60
CA ALA A 323 -19.92 3.79 -5.73
C ALA A 323 -19.17 3.79 -7.06
N ALA A 324 -18.13 4.61 -7.21
CA ALA A 324 -17.29 4.65 -8.40
C ALA A 324 -16.63 3.28 -8.66
N GLN A 325 -16.03 2.67 -7.63
CA GLN A 325 -15.43 1.33 -7.73
C GLN A 325 -16.44 0.26 -8.15
N TYR A 326 -17.67 0.33 -7.62
CA TYR A 326 -18.73 -0.58 -8.03
C TYR A 326 -19.11 -0.41 -9.50
N LEU A 327 -19.34 0.82 -9.97
CA LEU A 327 -19.64 1.13 -11.36
C LEU A 327 -18.52 0.63 -12.31
N LEU A 328 -17.25 0.86 -11.92
CA LEU A 328 -16.09 0.38 -12.68
C LEU A 328 -16.04 -1.15 -12.77
N SER A 329 -16.36 -1.84 -11.68
CA SER A 329 -16.43 -3.32 -11.67
C SER A 329 -17.49 -3.85 -12.63
N LYS A 330 -18.55 -3.05 -12.88
CA LYS A 330 -19.62 -3.34 -13.83
C LYS A 330 -19.33 -2.82 -15.25
N LYS A 331 -18.15 -2.28 -15.50
CA LYS A 331 -17.73 -1.66 -16.78
C LYS A 331 -18.61 -0.48 -17.22
N MET A 332 -19.20 0.21 -16.26
CA MET A 332 -20.04 1.39 -16.45
C MET A 332 -19.17 2.65 -16.36
N GLU A 333 -18.33 2.85 -17.37
CA GLU A 333 -17.33 3.92 -17.40
C GLU A 333 -17.98 5.30 -17.39
N GLU A 334 -18.97 5.54 -18.27
CA GLU A 334 -19.58 6.86 -18.39
C GLU A 334 -20.34 7.28 -17.12
N GLU A 335 -21.00 6.31 -16.48
CA GLU A 335 -21.71 6.54 -15.23
C GLU A 335 -20.75 6.76 -14.04
N SER A 336 -19.54 6.20 -14.12
CA SER A 336 -18.52 6.37 -13.07
C SER A 336 -17.88 7.76 -13.07
N LYS A 337 -17.79 8.44 -14.22
CA LYS A 337 -17.14 9.76 -14.34
C LYS A 337 -17.73 10.84 -13.42
N PRO A 338 -19.05 11.08 -13.41
CA PRO A 338 -19.63 12.09 -12.51
C PRO A 338 -19.40 11.73 -11.04
N VAL A 339 -19.39 10.43 -10.70
CA VAL A 339 -19.15 9.97 -9.33
C VAL A 339 -17.69 10.19 -8.94
N LEU A 340 -16.73 9.91 -9.83
CA LEU A 340 -15.30 10.21 -9.61
C LEU A 340 -15.06 11.72 -9.45
N ARG A 341 -15.75 12.56 -10.23
CA ARG A 341 -15.68 14.01 -10.05
C ARG A 341 -16.24 14.43 -8.70
N LYS A 342 -17.31 13.76 -8.23
CA LYS A 342 -17.85 13.98 -6.88
C LYS A 342 -16.85 13.57 -5.80
N VAL A 343 -16.07 12.50 -6.00
CA VAL A 343 -14.94 12.15 -5.12
C VAL A 343 -13.96 13.31 -5.03
N LEU A 344 -13.57 13.92 -6.17
CA LEU A 344 -12.61 15.03 -6.19
C LEU A 344 -13.16 16.34 -5.62
N GLU A 345 -14.48 16.56 -5.64
CA GLU A 345 -15.10 17.69 -4.94
C GLU A 345 -14.99 17.55 -3.41
N LEU A 346 -15.06 16.30 -2.90
CA LEU A 346 -15.03 15.99 -1.46
C LEU A 346 -13.60 15.76 -0.93
N ASP A 347 -12.74 15.23 -1.79
CA ASP A 347 -11.34 14.93 -1.51
C ASP A 347 -10.47 15.32 -2.71
N PRO A 348 -10.04 16.59 -2.80
CA PRO A 348 -9.24 17.10 -3.91
C PRO A 348 -7.84 16.48 -4.05
N GLU A 349 -7.36 15.74 -3.05
CA GLU A 349 -6.08 15.03 -3.09
C GLU A 349 -6.24 13.56 -3.44
N ASN A 350 -7.42 13.13 -3.92
CA ASN A 350 -7.71 11.73 -4.22
C ASN A 350 -7.04 11.27 -5.52
N LYS A 351 -5.78 10.90 -5.40
CA LYS A 351 -4.96 10.42 -6.53
C LYS A 351 -5.61 9.27 -7.33
N PRO A 352 -6.20 8.23 -6.72
CA PRO A 352 -6.89 7.17 -7.46
C PRO A 352 -8.01 7.68 -8.38
N ALA A 353 -8.80 8.66 -7.96
CA ALA A 353 -9.87 9.23 -8.76
C ALA A 353 -9.32 9.98 -9.99
N TYR A 354 -8.27 10.79 -9.79
CA TYR A 354 -7.59 11.46 -10.91
C TYR A 354 -7.00 10.47 -11.91
N LEU A 355 -6.30 9.44 -11.44
CA LEU A 355 -5.69 8.44 -12.31
C LEU A 355 -6.75 7.67 -13.13
N GLN A 356 -7.91 7.42 -12.55
CA GLN A 356 -8.99 6.74 -13.27
C GLN A 356 -9.59 7.63 -14.37
N LEU A 357 -9.87 8.91 -14.05
CA LEU A 357 -10.36 9.87 -15.05
C LEU A 357 -9.32 10.11 -16.15
N LEU A 358 -8.05 10.24 -15.79
CA LEU A 358 -6.96 10.39 -16.73
C LEU A 358 -6.83 9.17 -17.66
N SER A 359 -6.96 7.95 -17.12
CA SER A 359 -6.96 6.73 -17.92
C SER A 359 -8.07 6.74 -18.97
N PHE A 360 -9.26 7.20 -18.62
CA PHE A 360 -10.37 7.32 -19.57
C PHE A 360 -10.08 8.34 -20.68
N ALA A 361 -9.52 9.50 -20.31
CA ALA A 361 -9.17 10.55 -21.26
C ALA A 361 -8.09 10.07 -22.25
N ILE A 362 -7.05 9.40 -21.75
CA ILE A 362 -5.97 8.84 -22.58
C ILE A 362 -6.51 7.77 -23.55
N ASN A 363 -7.33 6.83 -23.06
CA ASN A 363 -7.88 5.77 -23.89
C ASN A 363 -8.78 6.31 -25.03
N LYS A 364 -9.40 7.46 -24.84
CA LYS A 364 -10.19 8.16 -25.84
C LYS A 364 -9.39 9.15 -26.70
N GLN A 365 -8.11 9.33 -26.38
CA GLN A 365 -7.25 10.36 -26.99
C GLN A 365 -7.83 11.78 -26.84
N ASP A 366 -8.57 12.03 -25.75
CA ASP A 366 -9.20 13.31 -25.46
C ASP A 366 -8.23 14.20 -24.67
N MET A 367 -7.42 14.97 -25.40
CA MET A 367 -6.40 15.83 -24.78
C MET A 367 -7.01 17.02 -24.02
N ASP A 368 -8.20 17.45 -24.35
CA ASP A 368 -8.90 18.48 -23.56
C ASP A 368 -9.26 17.96 -22.18
N GLU A 369 -9.77 16.73 -22.11
CA GLU A 369 -10.07 16.07 -20.81
C GLU A 369 -8.78 15.74 -20.06
N VAL A 370 -7.69 15.32 -20.72
CA VAL A 370 -6.37 15.12 -20.07
C VAL A 370 -5.93 16.41 -19.38
N ILE A 371 -5.99 17.54 -20.05
CA ILE A 371 -5.63 18.85 -19.49
C ILE A 371 -6.57 19.22 -18.33
N ALA A 372 -7.88 19.04 -18.51
CA ALA A 372 -8.89 19.36 -17.50
C ALA A 372 -8.72 18.55 -16.20
N VAL A 373 -8.33 17.28 -16.33
CA VAL A 373 -8.08 16.38 -15.19
C VAL A 373 -6.74 16.70 -14.51
N CYS A 374 -5.67 16.89 -15.29
CA CYS A 374 -4.33 17.07 -14.73
C CYS A 374 -4.10 18.46 -14.15
N THR A 375 -4.79 19.50 -14.64
CA THR A 375 -4.59 20.90 -14.15
C THR A 375 -4.85 21.03 -12.64
N PRO A 376 -6.01 20.63 -12.09
CA PRO A 376 -6.21 20.65 -10.65
C PRO A 376 -5.33 19.63 -9.91
N ALA A 377 -5.01 18.48 -10.53
CA ALA A 377 -4.19 17.46 -9.90
C ALA A 377 -2.79 17.97 -9.54
N VAL A 378 -2.13 18.76 -10.41
CA VAL A 378 -0.82 19.34 -10.12
C VAL A 378 -0.87 20.46 -9.08
N GLU A 379 -2.05 21.05 -8.85
CA GLU A 379 -2.24 22.08 -7.81
C GLU A 379 -2.38 21.43 -6.42
N TYR A 380 -3.19 20.38 -6.32
CA TYR A 380 -3.45 19.68 -5.07
C TYR A 380 -2.35 18.69 -4.69
N MET A 381 -1.66 18.08 -5.67
CA MET A 381 -0.61 17.09 -5.48
C MET A 381 0.67 17.50 -6.25
N PRO A 382 1.37 18.56 -5.82
CA PRO A 382 2.52 19.09 -6.55
C PRO A 382 3.72 18.15 -6.63
N ASP A 383 3.79 17.11 -5.84
CA ASP A 383 4.82 16.06 -5.86
C ASP A 383 4.49 14.89 -6.80
N ALA A 384 3.28 14.82 -7.34
CA ALA A 384 2.82 13.77 -8.24
C ALA A 384 3.23 14.08 -9.70
N LEU A 385 4.47 13.71 -10.04
CA LEU A 385 5.09 14.07 -11.34
C LEU A 385 4.33 13.53 -12.55
N GLU A 386 3.62 12.42 -12.42
CA GLU A 386 2.82 11.85 -13.50
C GLU A 386 1.76 12.81 -14.04
N PHE A 387 1.18 13.65 -13.20
CA PHE A 387 0.20 14.62 -13.67
C PHE A 387 0.84 15.77 -14.47
N TYR A 388 2.06 16.20 -14.12
CA TYR A 388 2.82 17.14 -14.96
C TYR A 388 3.19 16.51 -16.30
N TYR A 389 3.56 15.22 -16.30
CA TYR A 389 3.88 14.52 -17.53
C TYR A 389 2.70 14.54 -18.50
N TYR A 390 1.54 14.06 -18.08
CA TYR A 390 0.37 13.99 -18.95
C TYR A 390 -0.20 15.37 -19.28
N LEU A 391 -0.14 16.33 -18.36
CA LEU A 391 -0.52 17.72 -18.63
C LEU A 391 0.36 18.33 -19.72
N GLY A 392 1.67 18.15 -19.60
CA GLY A 392 2.63 18.61 -20.60
C GLY A 392 2.42 17.97 -21.97
N ILE A 393 2.21 16.65 -22.01
CA ILE A 393 1.88 15.91 -23.25
C ILE A 393 0.55 16.40 -23.84
N GLY A 394 -0.49 16.62 -23.03
CA GLY A 394 -1.78 17.15 -23.49
C GLY A 394 -1.62 18.49 -24.18
N HIS A 395 -0.88 19.43 -23.57
CA HIS A 395 -0.57 20.72 -24.21
C HIS A 395 0.29 20.56 -25.46
N TYR A 396 1.28 19.66 -25.44
CA TYR A 396 2.15 19.41 -26.60
C TYR A 396 1.35 18.90 -27.81
N GLN A 397 0.48 17.91 -27.62
CA GLN A 397 -0.35 17.36 -28.71
C GLN A 397 -1.39 18.38 -29.24
N LYS A 398 -1.73 19.37 -28.43
CA LYS A 398 -2.57 20.50 -28.86
C LYS A 398 -1.79 21.66 -29.47
N GLU A 399 -0.52 21.47 -29.81
CA GLU A 399 0.38 22.47 -30.36
C GLU A 399 0.61 23.71 -29.44
N GLN A 400 0.25 23.58 -28.15
CA GLN A 400 0.44 24.60 -27.11
C GLN A 400 1.86 24.48 -26.53
N LYS A 401 2.88 24.76 -27.36
CA LYS A 401 4.29 24.48 -27.04
C LYS A 401 4.83 25.31 -25.88
N ASP A 402 4.32 26.50 -25.67
CA ASP A 402 4.73 27.36 -24.53
C ASP A 402 4.17 26.83 -23.22
N GLU A 403 2.90 26.47 -23.21
CA GLU A 403 2.22 25.90 -22.05
C GLU A 403 2.85 24.55 -21.67
N ALA A 404 3.11 23.69 -22.64
CA ALA A 404 3.79 22.40 -22.42
C ALA A 404 5.16 22.60 -21.75
N LEU A 405 5.98 23.53 -22.29
CA LEU A 405 7.30 23.81 -21.73
C LEU A 405 7.22 24.34 -20.29
N GLU A 406 6.28 25.21 -20.00
CA GLU A 406 6.10 25.76 -18.63
C GLU A 406 5.62 24.66 -17.64
N VAL A 407 4.77 23.73 -18.09
CA VAL A 407 4.35 22.58 -17.28
C VAL A 407 5.54 21.68 -16.95
N PHE A 408 6.35 21.31 -17.94
CA PHE A 408 7.54 20.48 -17.68
C PHE A 408 8.55 21.19 -16.80
N LYS A 409 8.78 22.48 -16.96
CA LYS A 409 9.61 23.29 -16.06
C LYS A 409 9.11 23.30 -14.62
N LYS A 410 7.78 23.34 -14.42
CA LYS A 410 7.20 23.23 -13.08
C LYS A 410 7.42 21.83 -12.51
N GLY A 411 7.20 20.77 -13.30
CA GLY A 411 7.39 19.39 -12.90
C GLY A 411 8.83 19.09 -12.47
N VAL A 412 9.84 19.53 -13.23
CA VAL A 412 11.24 19.29 -12.85
C VAL A 412 11.67 20.01 -11.57
N ARG A 413 10.97 21.08 -11.15
CA ARG A 413 11.22 21.74 -9.86
C ARG A 413 10.73 20.93 -8.67
N GLN A 414 9.83 19.96 -8.89
CA GLN A 414 9.29 19.06 -7.86
C GLN A 414 10.09 17.76 -7.73
N VAL A 415 11.13 17.58 -8.55
CA VAL A 415 11.96 16.37 -8.55
C VAL A 415 12.70 16.23 -7.23
N THR A 416 12.62 15.04 -6.65
CA THR A 416 13.30 14.63 -5.41
C THR A 416 14.24 13.45 -5.67
N PRO A 417 15.13 13.09 -4.74
CA PRO A 417 15.97 11.88 -4.89
C PRO A 417 15.17 10.56 -5.02
N GLN A 418 13.89 10.57 -4.63
CA GLN A 418 12.98 9.42 -4.69
C GLN A 418 12.15 9.39 -5.99
N SER A 419 12.20 10.44 -6.80
CA SER A 419 11.46 10.53 -8.06
C SER A 419 11.91 9.46 -9.06
N ASP A 420 10.98 8.99 -9.88
CA ASP A 420 11.27 8.05 -10.96
C ASP A 420 12.22 8.69 -11.97
N LYS A 421 13.43 8.15 -12.06
CA LYS A 421 14.48 8.68 -12.92
C LYS A 421 14.14 8.61 -14.41
N ALA A 422 13.37 7.57 -14.83
CA ALA A 422 12.95 7.45 -16.21
C ALA A 422 12.00 8.56 -16.59
N MET A 423 10.99 8.83 -15.76
CA MET A 423 10.04 9.91 -15.97
C MET A 423 10.72 11.30 -15.98
N VAL A 424 11.67 11.52 -15.06
CA VAL A 424 12.44 12.79 -15.04
C VAL A 424 13.29 12.93 -16.30
N SER A 425 13.88 11.85 -16.78
CA SER A 425 14.62 11.84 -18.06
C SER A 425 13.71 12.20 -19.23
N ASP A 426 12.49 11.66 -19.25
CA ASP A 426 11.52 11.96 -20.31
C ASP A 426 11.08 13.43 -20.26
N PHE A 427 10.88 14.02 -19.07
CA PHE A 427 10.62 15.47 -18.96
C PHE A 427 11.70 16.30 -19.64
N TYR A 428 12.96 16.04 -19.31
CA TYR A 428 14.08 16.78 -19.91
C TYR A 428 14.24 16.49 -21.40
N SER A 429 13.96 15.27 -21.87
CA SER A 429 13.98 14.94 -23.30
C SER A 429 12.95 15.76 -24.08
N ILE A 430 11.69 15.79 -23.60
CA ILE A 430 10.61 16.56 -24.25
C ILE A 430 10.90 18.08 -24.17
N MET A 431 11.45 18.55 -23.04
CA MET A 431 11.91 19.95 -22.96
C MET A 431 13.01 20.24 -24.00
N GLY A 432 13.91 19.29 -24.26
CA GLY A 432 14.90 19.39 -25.31
C GLY A 432 14.28 19.58 -26.68
N ASP A 433 13.28 18.75 -27.02
CA ASP A 433 12.52 18.86 -28.27
C ASP A 433 11.82 20.22 -28.37
N LEU A 434 11.11 20.64 -27.31
CA LEU A 434 10.41 21.94 -27.27
C LEU A 434 11.36 23.14 -27.41
N TYR A 435 12.52 23.11 -26.78
CA TYR A 435 13.53 24.16 -26.93
C TYR A 435 14.09 24.20 -28.36
N HIS A 436 14.34 23.02 -28.95
CA HIS A 436 14.82 22.96 -30.32
C HIS A 436 13.80 23.54 -31.32
N LEU A 437 12.51 23.17 -31.19
CA LEU A 437 11.41 23.72 -31.99
C LEU A 437 11.31 25.26 -31.87
N LYS A 438 11.70 25.80 -30.72
CA LYS A 438 11.78 27.25 -30.46
C LYS A 438 13.11 27.88 -30.89
N LYS A 439 14.00 27.13 -31.53
CA LYS A 439 15.35 27.56 -31.97
C LYS A 439 16.26 27.99 -30.81
N MET A 440 16.01 27.46 -29.62
CA MET A 440 16.79 27.67 -28.40
C MET A 440 17.78 26.50 -28.21
N ASN A 441 18.75 26.40 -29.13
CA ASN A 441 19.56 25.18 -29.24
C ASN A 441 20.47 24.93 -28.02
N ALA A 442 20.94 26.00 -27.35
CA ALA A 442 21.77 25.85 -26.14
C ALA A 442 20.96 25.22 -24.98
N GLU A 443 19.72 25.70 -24.78
CA GLU A 443 18.80 25.17 -23.78
C GLU A 443 18.35 23.74 -24.13
N ALA A 444 18.15 23.45 -25.44
CA ALA A 444 17.82 22.10 -25.90
C ALA A 444 18.92 21.10 -25.53
N TYR A 445 20.18 21.43 -25.83
CA TYR A 445 21.31 20.55 -25.52
C TYR A 445 21.51 20.36 -24.01
N ALA A 446 21.34 21.43 -23.20
CA ALA A 446 21.40 21.33 -21.75
C ALA A 446 20.27 20.45 -21.19
N ALA A 447 19.10 20.48 -21.80
CA ALA A 447 17.98 19.60 -21.42
C ALA A 447 18.27 18.14 -21.76
N TYR A 448 18.78 17.83 -22.95
CA TYR A 448 19.18 16.45 -23.30
C TYR A 448 20.32 15.94 -22.44
N ASP A 449 21.33 16.75 -22.14
CA ASP A 449 22.40 16.38 -21.21
C ASP A 449 21.80 16.04 -19.83
N SER A 450 20.82 16.81 -19.36
CA SER A 450 20.10 16.52 -18.11
C SER A 450 19.31 15.21 -18.21
N ALA A 451 18.61 14.97 -19.31
CA ALA A 451 17.88 13.71 -19.53
C ALA A 451 18.80 12.49 -19.39
N LEU A 452 19.97 12.55 -20.02
CA LEU A 452 20.96 11.46 -20.02
C LEU A 452 21.69 11.30 -18.66
N VAL A 453 21.70 12.32 -17.81
CA VAL A 453 22.16 12.19 -16.41
C VAL A 453 21.18 11.35 -15.58
N TYR A 454 19.88 11.51 -15.77
CA TYR A 454 18.87 10.73 -15.06
C TYR A 454 18.74 9.31 -15.62
N LYS A 455 18.81 9.14 -16.94
CA LYS A 455 18.74 7.86 -17.64
C LYS A 455 19.63 7.91 -18.89
N ASP A 456 20.83 7.38 -18.79
CA ASP A 456 21.85 7.44 -19.84
C ASP A 456 21.51 6.61 -21.09
N ASP A 457 20.56 5.67 -20.98
CA ASP A 457 20.03 4.84 -22.05
C ASP A 457 18.62 5.28 -22.53
N ASN A 458 18.24 6.54 -22.31
CA ASN A 458 17.01 7.08 -22.88
C ASN A 458 17.14 7.19 -24.40
N ILE A 459 16.61 6.18 -25.10
CA ILE A 459 16.77 6.00 -26.54
C ILE A 459 16.21 7.19 -27.33
N GLY A 460 15.04 7.73 -26.91
CA GLY A 460 14.46 8.92 -27.55
C GLY A 460 15.37 10.15 -27.42
N ALA A 461 15.84 10.43 -26.20
CA ALA A 461 16.77 11.53 -25.96
C ALA A 461 18.08 11.37 -26.75
N LEU A 462 18.66 10.16 -26.77
CA LEU A 462 19.88 9.87 -27.53
C LEU A 462 19.68 10.12 -29.02
N ASN A 463 18.56 9.65 -29.61
CA ASN A 463 18.30 9.85 -31.02
C ASN A 463 18.12 11.33 -31.39
N ASN A 464 17.22 12.02 -30.69
CA ASN A 464 16.87 13.39 -31.03
C ASN A 464 18.06 14.33 -30.81
N TYR A 465 18.80 14.14 -29.71
CA TYR A 465 20.01 14.91 -29.47
C TYR A 465 21.06 14.70 -30.58
N ALA A 466 21.32 13.44 -30.95
CA ALA A 466 22.27 13.11 -32.01
C ALA A 466 21.85 13.71 -33.36
N TYR A 467 20.57 13.62 -33.70
CA TYR A 467 19.99 14.20 -34.91
C TYR A 467 20.18 15.72 -34.96
N TYR A 468 19.82 16.43 -33.90
CA TYR A 468 19.95 17.91 -33.87
C TYR A 468 21.40 18.39 -33.88
N LEU A 469 22.33 17.66 -33.25
CA LEU A 469 23.75 17.96 -33.39
C LEU A 469 24.21 17.78 -34.83
N SER A 470 23.72 16.77 -35.55
CA SER A 470 24.08 16.53 -36.95
C SER A 470 23.59 17.61 -37.90
N LEU A 471 22.39 18.16 -37.67
CA LEU A 471 21.85 19.28 -38.45
C LEU A 471 22.72 20.53 -38.33
N GLU A 472 23.31 20.78 -37.18
CA GLU A 472 24.22 21.92 -36.96
C GLU A 472 25.70 21.58 -37.25
N LYS A 473 26.01 20.35 -37.66
CA LYS A 473 27.37 19.82 -37.87
C LYS A 473 28.29 20.01 -36.66
N LYS A 474 27.69 19.95 -35.45
CA LYS A 474 28.38 20.08 -34.18
C LYS A 474 28.61 18.71 -33.55
N ASP A 475 29.76 18.55 -32.89
CA ASP A 475 30.11 17.37 -32.10
C ASP A 475 29.69 16.03 -32.75
N LEU A 476 29.95 15.90 -34.07
CA LEU A 476 29.52 14.75 -34.86
C LEU A 476 30.04 13.40 -34.31
N ASP A 477 31.18 13.39 -33.55
CA ASP A 477 31.66 12.19 -32.89
C ASP A 477 30.74 11.78 -31.73
N LYS A 478 30.26 12.75 -30.91
CA LYS A 478 29.26 12.52 -29.87
C LYS A 478 27.93 12.05 -30.48
N ALA A 479 27.50 12.72 -31.55
CA ALA A 479 26.30 12.33 -32.27
C ALA A 479 26.35 10.89 -32.82
N GLU A 480 27.48 10.50 -33.42
CA GLU A 480 27.70 9.11 -33.92
C GLU A 480 27.60 8.09 -32.77
N GLU A 481 28.28 8.36 -31.65
CA GLU A 481 28.25 7.48 -30.48
C GLU A 481 26.81 7.29 -29.94
N MET A 482 26.07 8.38 -29.73
CA MET A 482 24.70 8.34 -29.23
C MET A 482 23.78 7.59 -30.20
N SER A 483 23.81 7.94 -31.50
CA SER A 483 22.95 7.31 -32.50
C SER A 483 23.33 5.83 -32.73
N TYR A 484 24.61 5.45 -32.60
CA TYR A 484 25.00 4.03 -32.63
C TYR A 484 24.35 3.25 -31.47
N ARG A 485 24.26 3.85 -30.28
CA ARG A 485 23.56 3.23 -29.14
C ARG A 485 22.08 2.99 -29.43
N THR A 486 21.43 3.90 -30.14
CA THR A 486 20.00 3.72 -30.50
C THR A 486 19.80 2.58 -31.51
N VAL A 487 20.64 2.53 -32.57
CA VAL A 487 20.61 1.45 -33.55
C VAL A 487 20.94 0.10 -32.91
N LYS A 488 21.85 0.07 -31.95
CA LYS A 488 22.18 -1.16 -31.19
C LYS A 488 21.02 -1.64 -30.33
N ALA A 489 20.26 -0.73 -29.72
CA ALA A 489 19.10 -1.03 -28.88
C ALA A 489 17.91 -1.51 -29.73
N GLU A 490 17.63 -0.84 -30.85
CA GLU A 490 16.54 -1.14 -31.76
C GLU A 490 17.02 -1.24 -33.22
N PRO A 491 17.63 -2.36 -33.61
CA PRO A 491 18.32 -2.51 -34.91
C PRO A 491 17.42 -2.39 -36.15
N ASN A 492 16.11 -2.56 -35.97
CA ASN A 492 15.13 -2.53 -37.04
C ASN A 492 14.27 -1.25 -37.03
N ASN A 493 14.58 -0.29 -36.20
CA ASN A 493 13.87 0.98 -36.14
C ASN A 493 14.34 1.90 -37.28
N ALA A 494 13.47 2.14 -38.25
CA ALA A 494 13.78 2.91 -39.46
C ALA A 494 14.23 4.34 -39.14
N THR A 495 13.64 5.02 -38.14
CA THR A 495 14.01 6.36 -37.71
C THR A 495 15.42 6.41 -37.14
N TYR A 496 15.81 5.43 -36.33
CA TYR A 496 17.15 5.38 -35.74
C TYR A 496 18.22 5.04 -36.78
N LEU A 497 17.89 4.16 -37.71
CA LEU A 497 18.75 3.81 -38.84
C LEU A 497 18.97 5.04 -39.75
N ASP A 498 17.94 5.83 -40.04
CA ASP A 498 18.06 7.06 -40.81
C ASP A 498 18.93 8.09 -40.08
N THR A 499 18.65 8.37 -38.80
CA THR A 499 19.47 9.28 -38.01
C THR A 499 20.95 8.92 -38.05
N TYR A 500 21.24 7.62 -37.86
CA TYR A 500 22.64 7.15 -37.89
C TYR A 500 23.27 7.27 -39.29
N ALA A 501 22.51 6.94 -40.34
CA ALA A 501 22.96 7.12 -41.71
C ALA A 501 23.23 8.59 -42.04
N TRP A 502 22.35 9.50 -41.59
CA TRP A 502 22.52 10.93 -41.78
C TRP A 502 23.78 11.48 -41.08
N ILE A 503 24.02 11.06 -39.84
CA ILE A 503 25.24 11.43 -39.10
C ILE A 503 26.51 10.95 -39.83
N LEU A 504 26.53 9.69 -40.32
CA LEU A 504 27.60 9.17 -41.12
C LEU A 504 27.78 9.94 -42.43
N PHE A 505 26.71 10.36 -43.06
CA PHE A 505 26.73 11.21 -44.24
C PHE A 505 27.41 12.56 -43.96
N GLU A 506 26.98 13.25 -42.89
CA GLU A 506 27.58 14.52 -42.48
C GLU A 506 29.08 14.39 -42.10
N LYS A 507 29.50 13.21 -41.65
CA LYS A 507 30.94 12.86 -41.43
C LYS A 507 31.68 12.48 -42.71
N GLY A 508 31.02 12.50 -43.89
CA GLY A 508 31.63 12.10 -45.17
C GLY A 508 31.82 10.60 -45.37
N LYS A 509 31.25 9.75 -44.48
CA LYS A 509 31.32 8.28 -44.53
C LYS A 509 30.19 7.72 -45.41
N TYR A 510 30.13 8.16 -46.66
CA TYR A 510 28.99 7.89 -47.54
C TYR A 510 28.69 6.40 -47.79
N THR A 511 29.72 5.58 -47.90
CA THR A 511 29.56 4.13 -48.11
C THR A 511 28.97 3.45 -46.88
N GLU A 512 29.34 3.88 -45.67
CA GLU A 512 28.78 3.36 -44.44
C GLU A 512 27.35 3.88 -44.25
N ALA A 513 27.11 5.18 -44.51
CA ALA A 513 25.79 5.78 -44.46
C ALA A 513 24.78 5.00 -45.32
N ARG A 514 25.22 4.58 -46.51
CA ARG A 514 24.36 3.80 -47.40
C ARG A 514 23.90 2.47 -46.81
N ILE A 515 24.78 1.76 -46.07
CA ILE A 515 24.40 0.48 -45.46
C ILE A 515 23.21 0.65 -44.53
N TYR A 516 23.20 1.72 -43.74
CA TYR A 516 22.16 1.97 -42.74
C TYR A 516 20.91 2.58 -43.36
N ILE A 517 21.03 3.45 -44.40
CA ILE A 517 19.86 3.98 -45.08
C ILE A 517 19.13 2.91 -45.91
N ASP A 518 19.87 1.94 -46.48
CA ASP A 518 19.29 0.79 -47.15
C ASP A 518 18.48 -0.10 -46.20
N GLN A 519 18.95 -0.25 -44.95
CA GLN A 519 18.20 -0.93 -43.89
C GLN A 519 16.97 -0.11 -43.46
N ALA A 520 17.09 1.20 -43.30
CA ALA A 520 15.96 2.06 -43.01
C ALA A 520 14.84 1.92 -44.03
N ILE A 521 15.17 1.90 -45.33
CA ILE A 521 14.22 1.68 -46.43
C ILE A 521 13.54 0.29 -46.30
N GLN A 522 14.28 -0.75 -45.91
CA GLN A 522 13.73 -2.10 -45.77
C GLN A 522 12.75 -2.22 -44.61
N HIS A 523 12.93 -1.43 -43.55
CA HIS A 523 12.09 -1.42 -42.34
C HIS A 523 10.96 -0.39 -42.40
N GLY A 524 10.84 0.35 -43.49
CA GLY A 524 9.85 1.39 -43.69
C GLY A 524 10.39 2.78 -43.39
N THR A 525 10.24 3.68 -44.34
CA THR A 525 10.69 5.08 -44.19
C THR A 525 9.59 6.00 -43.65
N ASP A 526 8.54 5.44 -43.08
CA ASP A 526 7.35 6.07 -42.52
C ASP A 526 6.71 7.18 -43.41
N ASN A 527 6.98 7.13 -44.71
CA ASN A 527 6.54 8.14 -45.71
C ASN A 527 7.03 9.57 -45.37
N SER A 528 8.09 9.72 -44.56
CA SER A 528 8.66 11.04 -44.26
C SER A 528 9.42 11.58 -45.46
N SER A 529 9.01 12.77 -45.94
CA SER A 529 9.70 13.50 -46.98
C SER A 529 11.18 13.78 -46.65
N VAL A 530 11.52 13.95 -45.36
CA VAL A 530 12.89 14.20 -44.88
C VAL A 530 13.74 12.96 -45.10
N VAL A 531 13.29 11.80 -44.60
CA VAL A 531 14.03 10.53 -44.70
C VAL A 531 14.26 10.13 -46.15
N VAL A 532 13.24 10.28 -47.00
CA VAL A 532 13.36 9.98 -48.43
C VAL A 532 14.34 10.94 -49.13
N GLU A 533 14.43 12.22 -48.71
CA GLU A 533 15.46 13.13 -49.20
C GLU A 533 16.86 12.71 -48.74
N HIS A 534 17.04 12.28 -47.49
CA HIS A 534 18.32 11.75 -47.00
C HIS A 534 18.78 10.54 -47.85
N CYS A 535 17.87 9.66 -48.23
CA CYS A 535 18.17 8.58 -49.15
C CYS A 535 18.76 9.11 -50.45
N GLY A 536 18.10 10.11 -51.07
CA GLY A 536 18.57 10.72 -52.32
C GLY A 536 19.96 11.35 -52.17
N ASP A 537 20.20 12.05 -51.08
CA ASP A 537 21.48 12.73 -50.80
C ASP A 537 22.62 11.71 -50.63
N ILE A 538 22.39 10.63 -49.88
CA ILE A 538 23.37 9.55 -49.67
C ILE A 538 23.66 8.81 -50.97
N TYR A 539 22.61 8.45 -51.73
CA TYR A 539 22.79 7.75 -53.03
C TYR A 539 23.52 8.61 -54.06
N TYR A 540 23.29 9.92 -54.08
CA TYR A 540 24.04 10.86 -54.91
C TYR A 540 25.56 10.80 -54.63
N HIS A 541 25.92 10.90 -53.33
CA HIS A 541 27.34 10.86 -52.91
C HIS A 541 27.99 9.49 -53.10
N CYS A 542 27.19 8.43 -53.21
CA CYS A 542 27.65 7.10 -53.60
C CYS A 542 27.78 6.93 -55.12
N GLY A 543 27.50 7.96 -55.96
CA GLY A 543 27.62 7.95 -57.38
C GLY A 543 26.40 7.41 -58.15
N GLU A 544 25.28 7.12 -57.45
CA GLU A 544 24.05 6.58 -58.05
C GLU A 544 23.03 7.70 -58.33
N THR A 545 23.37 8.64 -59.19
CA THR A 545 22.60 9.84 -59.47
C THR A 545 21.15 9.58 -59.94
N ASP A 546 20.91 8.50 -60.71
CA ASP A 546 19.59 8.18 -61.18
C ASP A 546 18.66 7.75 -60.05
N LYS A 547 19.13 6.92 -59.13
CA LYS A 547 18.39 6.55 -57.91
C LYS A 547 18.18 7.75 -56.97
N ALA A 548 19.21 8.58 -56.80
CA ALA A 548 19.08 9.80 -56.03
C ALA A 548 17.93 10.68 -56.59
N LEU A 549 17.82 10.80 -57.89
CA LEU A 549 16.74 11.54 -58.53
C LEU A 549 15.36 10.93 -58.28
N GLU A 550 15.26 9.61 -58.24
CA GLU A 550 14.00 8.90 -57.91
C GLU A 550 13.57 9.23 -56.47
N PHE A 551 14.48 9.12 -55.49
CA PHE A 551 14.20 9.46 -54.10
C PHE A 551 13.84 10.96 -53.92
N TRP A 552 14.57 11.88 -54.51
CA TRP A 552 14.23 13.31 -54.42
C TRP A 552 12.84 13.63 -55.00
N LYS A 553 12.44 12.98 -56.07
CA LYS A 553 11.08 13.15 -56.64
C LYS A 553 10.00 12.58 -55.72
N GLU A 554 10.27 11.44 -55.11
CA GLU A 554 9.34 10.86 -54.12
C GLU A 554 9.25 11.74 -52.89
N ALA A 555 10.38 12.29 -52.39
CA ALA A 555 10.40 13.27 -51.31
C ALA A 555 9.58 14.53 -51.65
N GLU A 556 9.68 15.06 -52.88
CA GLU A 556 8.86 16.19 -53.33
C GLU A 556 7.38 15.86 -53.35
N LYS A 557 7.01 14.66 -53.81
CA LYS A 557 5.63 14.19 -53.82
C LYS A 557 5.07 14.07 -52.42
N LEU A 558 5.76 13.40 -51.51
CA LEU A 558 5.38 13.27 -50.09
C LEU A 558 5.21 14.63 -49.40
N ALA A 559 6.16 15.57 -49.63
CA ALA A 559 6.08 16.93 -49.11
C ALA A 559 4.86 17.73 -49.59
N ASN A 560 4.31 17.41 -50.78
CA ASN A 560 3.12 18.07 -51.30
C ASN A 560 1.82 17.36 -50.89
N GLU A 561 1.87 16.09 -50.50
CA GLU A 561 0.71 15.27 -50.12
C GLU A 561 0.46 15.31 -48.59
N THR A 562 1.46 15.70 -47.77
CA THR A 562 1.31 15.72 -46.31
C THR A 562 0.30 16.77 -45.86
N THR A 563 -0.58 16.33 -44.94
CA THR A 563 -1.54 17.22 -44.24
C THR A 563 -1.11 17.58 -42.85
N GLU A 564 -0.10 16.91 -42.32
CA GLU A 564 0.41 17.08 -40.95
C GLU A 564 1.34 18.28 -40.87
N GLU A 565 1.07 19.21 -39.95
CA GLU A 565 1.86 20.45 -39.77
C GLU A 565 3.34 20.16 -39.43
N GLU A 566 3.62 19.10 -38.68
CA GLU A 566 4.98 18.71 -38.27
C GLU A 566 5.86 18.24 -39.44
N ASP A 567 5.24 17.64 -40.50
CA ASP A 567 5.94 17.16 -41.69
C ASP A 567 5.96 18.19 -42.84
N LYS A 568 5.37 19.37 -42.63
CA LYS A 568 5.38 20.45 -43.64
C LYS A 568 6.77 21.05 -43.79
N ARG A 569 7.27 20.96 -45.00
CA ARG A 569 8.52 21.60 -45.41
C ARG A 569 8.42 23.12 -45.53
N SER A 570 9.43 23.80 -45.08
CA SER A 570 9.53 25.25 -45.35
C SER A 570 9.64 25.54 -46.84
N PRO A 571 9.21 26.74 -47.32
CA PRO A 571 9.39 27.14 -48.71
C PRO A 571 10.83 27.08 -49.21
N GLU A 572 11.79 27.32 -48.36
CA GLU A 572 13.23 27.26 -48.63
C GLU A 572 13.68 25.84 -48.86
N GLU A 573 13.28 24.88 -48.01
CA GLU A 573 13.59 23.46 -48.16
C GLU A 573 12.98 22.86 -49.43
N LEU A 574 11.73 23.18 -49.74
CA LEU A 574 11.08 22.74 -51.00
C LEU A 574 11.79 23.34 -52.23
N LYS A 575 12.28 24.59 -52.16
CA LYS A 575 13.03 25.19 -53.23
C LYS A 575 14.38 24.50 -53.43
N LEU A 576 15.03 24.11 -52.36
CA LEU A 576 16.29 23.38 -52.40
C LEU A 576 16.09 21.98 -53.01
N LEU A 577 15.09 21.25 -52.56
CA LEU A 577 14.72 19.92 -53.10
C LEU A 577 14.42 20.02 -54.64
N LYS A 578 13.63 20.99 -55.07
CA LYS A 578 13.37 21.25 -56.48
C LYS A 578 14.64 21.59 -57.28
N LYS A 579 15.59 22.29 -56.68
CA LYS A 579 16.90 22.63 -57.25
C LYS A 579 17.74 21.35 -57.46
N LYS A 580 17.73 20.41 -56.45
CA LYS A 580 18.38 19.09 -56.54
C LYS A 580 17.81 18.28 -57.72
N ILE A 581 16.50 18.20 -57.81
CA ILE A 581 15.78 17.47 -58.89
C ILE A 581 16.09 18.05 -60.27
N LYS A 582 15.93 19.37 -60.42
CA LYS A 582 16.12 20.05 -61.72
C LYS A 582 17.53 19.89 -62.26
N ASN A 583 18.54 20.03 -61.39
CA ASN A 583 19.95 20.00 -61.79
C ASN A 583 20.59 18.62 -61.67
N LYS A 584 19.87 17.63 -61.17
CA LYS A 584 20.37 16.28 -60.86
C LYS A 584 21.65 16.33 -60.01
N LYS A 585 21.70 17.21 -59.06
CA LYS A 585 22.89 17.49 -58.26
C LYS A 585 22.51 17.85 -56.81
N TYR A 586 23.35 17.36 -55.86
CA TYR A 586 23.23 17.75 -54.44
C TYR A 586 23.55 19.22 -54.22
N TYR A 587 22.79 19.83 -53.37
CA TYR A 587 22.97 21.21 -52.87
C TYR A 587 22.66 21.28 -51.39
N THR A 588 23.42 22.08 -50.65
CA THR A 588 23.21 22.35 -49.20
C THR A 588 22.54 23.71 -48.98
N GLU A 589 22.54 24.61 -49.98
CA GLU A 589 21.98 25.97 -49.93
C GLU A 589 21.48 26.40 -51.33
#